data_2049e2100a400afc57257df7057b1093
#
_entry.id   2049e2100a400afc57257df7057b1093
#
_cell.length_a   1.000
_cell.length_b   1.000
_cell.length_c   1.000
_cell.angle_alpha   90.00
_cell.angle_beta   90.00
_cell.angle_gamma   90.00
#
_symmetry.space_group_name_H-M   'P 1'
#
loop_
_entity.id
_entity.type
_entity.pdbx_description
1 polymer ?
#
loop_
_entity_poly.entity_id
_entity_poly.type
_entity_poly.pdbx_seq_one_letter_code
_entity_poly.pdbx_strand_id
1 'polypeptide(L)'
;MPATRHYGYTDTGRVRAHNEDAFLADAGLGLFIVCDGVGGRARGEIASQETVEFIHDWIRSDTTDIEIARTRPLDEPALQRLGALVRGAVQNACYMVHSMGEIDPERRGMSTTASVALIAAGVAIVGWVGDSRVYLSCGPQVTQLTDDHTLVNYQVKQGVLTPDQAKRSKMKHVITRAVGHRDFVEVDIRTVPLQHGDRLLLCSDGLHEYLEQQDTLAGLFRMELQQAAKQAIRHANDNGGRDNITALFVEYMGPGVAATPAAAPPARDETGAA
;
A
#
# COMPACT_ATOMS: atom_id res chain seq x y z
N MET A 1 9.15 -1.53 24.15
CA MET A 1 7.76 -1.68 23.62
C MET A 1 7.84 -1.56 22.11
N PRO A 2 6.97 -2.20 21.33
CA PRO A 2 6.96 -2.01 19.88
C PRO A 2 6.77 -0.52 19.55
N ALA A 3 7.47 -0.05 18.50
CA ALA A 3 7.41 1.34 18.08
C ALA A 3 6.09 1.70 17.38
N THR A 4 5.18 0.73 17.25
CA THR A 4 3.90 0.89 16.54
C THR A 4 2.76 0.23 17.29
N ARG A 5 1.54 0.80 17.15
CA ARG A 5 0.26 0.15 17.44
C ARG A 5 -0.50 0.00 16.11
N HIS A 6 -1.30 -1.02 15.98
CA HIS A 6 -2.06 -1.24 14.76
C HIS A 6 -3.40 -1.91 15.04
N TYR A 7 -4.30 -1.80 14.09
CA TYR A 7 -5.51 -2.59 14.01
C TYR A 7 -5.94 -2.73 12.55
N GLY A 8 -6.09 -3.98 12.08
CA GLY A 8 -6.58 -4.31 10.75
C GLY A 8 -7.96 -4.95 10.82
N TYR A 9 -8.77 -4.68 9.82
CA TYR A 9 -10.07 -5.32 9.63
C TYR A 9 -10.35 -5.48 8.14
N THR A 10 -10.87 -6.64 7.74
CA THR A 10 -11.28 -6.94 6.36
C THR A 10 -12.69 -7.49 6.36
N ASP A 11 -13.45 -7.24 5.30
CA ASP A 11 -14.84 -7.64 5.12
C ASP A 11 -15.11 -7.96 3.65
N THR A 12 -15.93 -8.96 3.39
CA THR A 12 -16.26 -9.40 2.02
C THR A 12 -17.04 -8.33 1.23
N GLY A 13 -17.62 -7.36 1.93
CA GLY A 13 -18.56 -6.41 1.32
C GLY A 13 -19.97 -6.98 1.22
N ARG A 14 -20.82 -6.29 0.43
CA ARG A 14 -22.24 -6.67 0.26
C ARG A 14 -22.52 -7.43 -1.03
N VAL A 15 -21.62 -7.39 -1.99
CA VAL A 15 -21.86 -7.89 -3.37
C VAL A 15 -21.01 -9.10 -3.70
N ARG A 16 -19.78 -9.16 -3.19
CA ARG A 16 -18.85 -10.27 -3.46
C ARG A 16 -19.24 -11.52 -2.68
N ALA A 17 -18.98 -12.70 -3.24
CA ALA A 17 -19.22 -13.99 -2.58
C ALA A 17 -18.05 -14.41 -1.67
N HIS A 18 -16.83 -14.01 -2.01
CA HIS A 18 -15.59 -14.36 -1.33
C HIS A 18 -14.78 -13.09 -1.06
N ASN A 19 -13.92 -13.16 -0.06
CA ASN A 19 -12.95 -12.11 0.21
C ASN A 19 -11.62 -12.49 -0.44
N GLU A 20 -11.19 -11.71 -1.41
CA GLU A 20 -9.93 -11.87 -2.13
C GLU A 20 -8.84 -10.92 -1.58
N ASP A 21 -9.18 -10.06 -0.61
CA ASP A 21 -8.21 -9.23 0.12
C ASP A 21 -7.45 -10.05 1.16
N ALA A 22 -6.18 -9.72 1.35
CA ALA A 22 -5.35 -10.20 2.45
C ALA A 22 -4.57 -9.05 3.10
N PHE A 23 -4.30 -9.15 4.41
CA PHE A 23 -3.41 -8.22 5.09
C PHE A 23 -2.58 -8.91 6.17
N LEU A 24 -1.43 -8.30 6.49
CA LEU A 24 -0.57 -8.72 7.58
C LEU A 24 -0.09 -7.50 8.38
N ALA A 25 0.03 -7.67 9.69
CA ALA A 25 0.61 -6.68 10.59
C ALA A 25 1.58 -7.36 11.55
N ASP A 26 2.87 -7.15 11.37
CA ASP A 26 3.94 -7.60 12.26
C ASP A 26 4.61 -6.39 12.92
N ALA A 27 4.15 -6.03 14.11
CA ALA A 27 4.72 -4.92 14.87
C ALA A 27 6.16 -5.21 15.37
N GLY A 28 6.56 -6.48 15.45
CA GLY A 28 7.93 -6.89 15.81
C GLY A 28 8.92 -6.52 14.71
N LEU A 29 8.59 -6.78 13.47
CA LEU A 29 9.35 -6.34 12.30
C LEU A 29 9.09 -4.86 11.96
N GLY A 30 7.95 -4.31 12.32
CA GLY A 30 7.45 -3.01 11.85
C GLY A 30 6.86 -3.11 10.44
N LEU A 31 6.39 -4.28 10.04
CA LEU A 31 5.92 -4.58 8.69
C LEU A 31 4.39 -4.66 8.63
N PHE A 32 3.81 -3.94 7.67
CA PHE A 32 2.38 -3.86 7.43
C PHE A 32 2.11 -4.01 5.93
N ILE A 33 1.18 -4.89 5.57
CA ILE A 33 0.91 -5.26 4.18
C ILE A 33 -0.61 -5.32 3.97
N VAL A 34 -1.07 -4.80 2.82
CA VAL A 34 -2.41 -5.02 2.28
C VAL A 34 -2.27 -5.42 0.82
N CYS A 35 -2.95 -6.51 0.44
CA CYS A 35 -3.02 -7.04 -0.91
C CYS A 35 -4.49 -7.23 -1.28
N ASP A 36 -4.87 -6.80 -2.49
CA ASP A 36 -6.20 -6.92 -3.07
C ASP A 36 -6.10 -7.88 -4.26
N GLY A 37 -6.76 -9.03 -4.13
CA GLY A 37 -6.71 -10.09 -5.11
C GLY A 37 -7.52 -9.76 -6.35
N VAL A 38 -6.88 -9.79 -7.52
CA VAL A 38 -7.48 -9.43 -8.81
C VAL A 38 -7.72 -10.69 -9.63
N GLY A 39 -8.99 -10.93 -10.02
CA GLY A 39 -9.15 -11.97 -11.01
C GLY A 39 -10.40 -12.81 -11.08
N GLY A 40 -11.50 -12.56 -10.41
CA GLY A 40 -12.86 -13.16 -10.61
C GLY A 40 -13.02 -14.64 -10.99
N ARG A 41 -12.10 -15.22 -11.72
CA ARG A 41 -11.99 -16.65 -12.06
C ARG A 41 -10.64 -17.26 -11.70
N ALA A 42 -9.65 -16.45 -11.36
CA ALA A 42 -8.25 -16.83 -11.32
C ALA A 42 -7.67 -16.88 -9.89
N ARG A 43 -8.50 -17.18 -8.86
CA ARG A 43 -7.99 -17.38 -7.49
C ARG A 43 -7.26 -16.16 -6.91
N GLY A 44 -7.91 -14.97 -6.96
CA GLY A 44 -7.38 -13.74 -6.36
C GLY A 44 -7.05 -13.89 -4.88
N GLU A 45 -7.87 -14.66 -4.13
CA GLU A 45 -7.67 -14.97 -2.72
C GLU A 45 -6.35 -15.70 -2.44
N ILE A 46 -5.91 -16.57 -3.36
CA ILE A 46 -4.62 -17.25 -3.25
C ILE A 46 -3.50 -16.27 -3.56
N ALA A 47 -3.64 -15.47 -4.62
CA ALA A 47 -2.60 -14.52 -5.00
C ALA A 47 -2.31 -13.50 -3.90
N SER A 48 -3.34 -12.94 -3.26
CA SER A 48 -3.20 -11.97 -2.17
C SER A 48 -2.58 -12.60 -0.92
N GLN A 49 -3.06 -13.77 -0.50
CA GLN A 49 -2.56 -14.51 0.65
C GLN A 49 -1.09 -14.88 0.49
N GLU A 50 -0.73 -15.54 -0.62
CA GLU A 50 0.65 -15.96 -0.89
C GLU A 50 1.59 -14.75 -1.03
N THR A 51 1.13 -13.65 -1.65
CA THR A 51 1.92 -12.42 -1.74
C THR A 51 2.27 -11.88 -0.36
N VAL A 52 1.29 -11.82 0.54
CA VAL A 52 1.50 -11.37 1.93
C VAL A 52 2.53 -12.27 2.63
N GLU A 53 2.40 -13.59 2.48
CA GLU A 53 3.30 -14.57 3.11
C GLU A 53 4.72 -14.49 2.54
N PHE A 54 4.88 -14.44 1.21
CA PHE A 54 6.20 -14.31 0.58
C PHE A 54 6.92 -13.01 0.95
N ILE A 55 6.22 -11.88 0.99
CA ILE A 55 6.81 -10.60 1.42
C ILE A 55 7.25 -10.69 2.89
N HIS A 56 6.40 -11.22 3.77
CA HIS A 56 6.72 -11.37 5.20
C HIS A 56 7.94 -12.28 5.40
N ASP A 57 7.95 -13.47 4.79
CA ASP A 57 9.03 -14.44 4.93
C ASP A 57 10.36 -13.92 4.36
N TRP A 58 10.31 -13.20 3.23
CA TRP A 58 11.50 -12.58 2.65
C TRP A 58 12.12 -11.56 3.63
N ILE A 59 11.32 -10.65 4.15
CA ILE A 59 11.80 -9.61 5.07
C ILE A 59 12.25 -10.23 6.41
N ARG A 60 11.55 -11.25 6.89
CA ARG A 60 11.90 -11.97 8.12
C ARG A 60 13.19 -12.79 7.97
N SER A 61 13.51 -13.29 6.79
CA SER A 61 14.71 -14.08 6.53
C SER A 61 16.00 -13.27 6.61
N ASP A 62 15.93 -11.94 6.37
CA ASP A 62 17.06 -11.02 6.52
C ASP A 62 16.62 -9.70 7.17
N THR A 63 16.75 -9.65 8.47
CA THR A 63 16.43 -8.45 9.28
C THR A 63 17.65 -7.54 9.51
N THR A 64 18.79 -7.83 8.90
CA THR A 64 20.05 -7.15 9.17
C THR A 64 19.94 -5.63 9.04
N ASP A 65 19.40 -5.13 7.93
CA ASP A 65 19.23 -3.68 7.71
C ASP A 65 18.19 -3.06 8.66
N ILE A 66 17.15 -3.80 9.04
CA ILE A 66 16.13 -3.35 10.00
C ILE A 66 16.75 -3.22 11.40
N GLU A 67 17.55 -4.19 11.83
CA GLU A 67 18.22 -4.17 13.13
C GLU A 67 19.28 -3.07 13.21
N ILE A 68 20.06 -2.90 12.15
CA ILE A 68 21.01 -1.79 12.04
C ILE A 68 20.28 -0.44 12.15
N ALA A 69 19.15 -0.28 11.45
CA ALA A 69 18.33 0.92 11.49
C ALA A 69 17.85 1.26 12.92
N ARG A 70 17.58 0.25 13.75
CA ARG A 70 17.15 0.44 15.15
C ARG A 70 18.24 0.91 16.08
N THR A 71 19.51 0.77 15.73
CA THR A 71 20.66 1.07 16.59
C THR A 71 21.34 2.38 16.28
N ARG A 72 21.10 2.98 15.11
CA ARG A 72 21.74 4.24 14.68
C ARG A 72 20.80 5.07 13.81
N PRO A 73 21.01 6.38 13.69
CA PRO A 73 20.27 7.23 12.75
C PRO A 73 20.39 6.69 11.32
N LEU A 74 19.28 6.77 10.57
CA LEU A 74 19.26 6.39 9.16
C LEU A 74 19.97 7.46 8.32
N ASP A 75 20.97 7.04 7.56
CA ASP A 75 21.59 7.81 6.49
C ASP A 75 20.97 7.42 5.12
N GLU A 76 21.28 8.18 4.10
CA GLU A 76 20.76 7.92 2.74
C GLU A 76 21.07 6.49 2.24
N PRO A 77 22.30 5.94 2.41
CA PRO A 77 22.57 4.54 2.05
C PRO A 77 21.71 3.54 2.82
N ALA A 78 21.41 3.77 4.10
CA ALA A 78 20.54 2.88 4.88
C ALA A 78 19.09 2.91 4.38
N LEU A 79 18.58 4.10 4.05
CA LEU A 79 17.25 4.26 3.42
C LEU A 79 17.15 3.55 2.07
N GLN A 80 18.20 3.64 1.25
CA GLN A 80 18.29 2.94 -0.03
C GLN A 80 18.27 1.42 0.14
N ARG A 81 19.01 0.87 1.13
CA ARG A 81 18.99 -0.58 1.43
C ARG A 81 17.63 -1.04 1.91
N LEU A 82 16.99 -0.31 2.83
CA LEU A 82 15.62 -0.65 3.27
C LEU A 82 14.61 -0.58 2.11
N GLY A 83 14.73 0.42 1.23
CA GLY A 83 13.95 0.51 0.01
C GLY A 83 14.18 -0.66 -0.94
N ALA A 84 15.44 -1.09 -1.09
CA ALA A 84 15.80 -2.26 -1.89
C ALA A 84 15.27 -3.56 -1.28
N LEU A 85 15.26 -3.69 0.05
CA LEU A 85 14.69 -4.83 0.76
C LEU A 85 13.18 -4.96 0.48
N VAL A 86 12.41 -3.87 0.64
CA VAL A 86 10.96 -3.86 0.34
C VAL A 86 10.70 -4.15 -1.14
N ARG A 87 11.45 -3.53 -2.04
CA ARG A 87 11.33 -3.78 -3.49
C ARG A 87 11.61 -5.24 -3.83
N GLY A 88 12.71 -5.80 -3.30
CA GLY A 88 13.09 -7.18 -3.53
C GLY A 88 12.05 -8.17 -3.01
N ALA A 89 11.46 -7.90 -1.84
CA ALA A 89 10.40 -8.72 -1.26
C ALA A 89 9.16 -8.80 -2.17
N VAL A 90 8.68 -7.65 -2.68
CA VAL A 90 7.52 -7.59 -3.59
C VAL A 90 7.85 -8.24 -4.94
N GLN A 91 9.06 -8.04 -5.48
CA GLN A 91 9.49 -8.66 -6.75
C GLN A 91 9.63 -10.18 -6.61
N ASN A 92 10.17 -10.67 -5.49
CA ASN A 92 10.21 -12.11 -5.21
C ASN A 92 8.80 -12.70 -5.11
N ALA A 93 7.89 -12.05 -4.38
CA ALA A 93 6.50 -12.48 -4.30
C ALA A 93 5.84 -12.51 -5.70
N CYS A 94 6.13 -11.52 -6.55
CA CYS A 94 5.64 -11.48 -7.93
C CYS A 94 6.11 -12.70 -8.74
N TYR A 95 7.38 -13.02 -8.68
CA TYR A 95 7.93 -14.20 -9.34
C TYR A 95 7.31 -15.50 -8.84
N MET A 96 7.15 -15.64 -7.51
CA MET A 96 6.60 -16.86 -6.89
C MET A 96 5.13 -17.05 -7.27
N VAL A 97 4.29 -16.02 -7.15
CA VAL A 97 2.87 -16.07 -7.51
C VAL A 97 2.70 -16.38 -9.00
N HIS A 98 3.47 -15.74 -9.88
CA HIS A 98 3.46 -16.03 -11.31
C HIS A 98 3.84 -17.50 -11.58
N SER A 99 4.91 -17.99 -10.96
CA SER A 99 5.38 -19.37 -11.12
C SER A 99 4.35 -20.40 -10.67
N MET A 100 3.62 -20.12 -9.57
CA MET A 100 2.51 -20.99 -9.12
C MET A 100 1.41 -21.08 -10.18
N GLY A 101 1.07 -19.98 -10.86
CA GLY A 101 0.09 -19.95 -11.95
C GLY A 101 0.55 -20.67 -13.22
N GLU A 102 1.87 -20.73 -13.47
CA GLU A 102 2.41 -21.51 -14.61
C GLU A 102 2.42 -23.02 -14.32
N ILE A 103 2.60 -23.43 -13.07
CA ILE A 103 2.61 -24.84 -12.66
C ILE A 103 1.19 -25.40 -12.56
N ASP A 104 0.26 -24.63 -12.01
CA ASP A 104 -1.12 -25.06 -11.76
C ASP A 104 -2.10 -24.31 -12.68
N PRO A 105 -2.70 -24.99 -13.68
CA PRO A 105 -3.66 -24.36 -14.60
C PRO A 105 -4.89 -23.72 -13.92
N GLU A 106 -5.30 -24.18 -12.72
CA GLU A 106 -6.40 -23.58 -11.97
C GLU A 106 -6.03 -22.24 -11.34
N ARG A 107 -4.73 -21.95 -11.20
CA ARG A 107 -4.17 -20.70 -10.67
C ARG A 107 -3.67 -19.75 -11.75
N ARG A 108 -3.77 -20.17 -13.03
CA ARG A 108 -3.22 -19.39 -14.14
C ARG A 108 -3.86 -17.99 -14.21
N GLY A 109 -2.98 -16.97 -14.23
CA GLY A 109 -3.38 -15.57 -14.29
C GLY A 109 -3.85 -14.97 -12.97
N MET A 110 -3.72 -15.69 -11.84
CA MET A 110 -3.94 -15.12 -10.54
C MET A 110 -2.99 -13.95 -10.30
N SER A 111 -3.51 -12.89 -9.75
CA SER A 111 -2.73 -11.68 -9.49
C SER A 111 -3.31 -10.88 -8.34
N THR A 112 -2.54 -9.93 -7.82
CA THR A 112 -2.96 -9.10 -6.70
C THR A 112 -2.24 -7.76 -6.72
N THR A 113 -2.78 -6.77 -6.04
CA THR A 113 -2.04 -5.57 -5.65
C THR A 113 -1.08 -5.89 -4.49
N ALA A 114 -0.19 -4.98 -4.18
CA ALA A 114 0.58 -5.00 -2.94
C ALA A 114 0.83 -3.57 -2.46
N SER A 115 0.44 -3.27 -1.23
CA SER A 115 0.80 -2.05 -0.50
C SER A 115 1.51 -2.44 0.77
N VAL A 116 2.78 -2.05 0.89
CA VAL A 116 3.70 -2.45 1.96
C VAL A 116 4.19 -1.20 2.69
N ALA A 117 4.17 -1.20 4.02
CA ALA A 117 4.84 -0.20 4.85
C ALA A 117 5.78 -0.90 5.83
N LEU A 118 7.08 -0.65 5.69
CA LEU A 118 8.11 -1.06 6.65
C LEU A 118 8.52 0.15 7.50
N ILE A 119 8.27 0.09 8.81
CA ILE A 119 8.58 1.18 9.73
C ILE A 119 9.83 0.83 10.54
N ALA A 120 10.89 1.58 10.34
CA ALA A 120 12.15 1.43 11.06
C ALA A 120 12.71 2.80 11.45
N ALA A 121 13.16 2.94 12.72
CA ALA A 121 13.85 4.13 13.26
C ALA A 121 13.14 5.48 12.94
N GLY A 122 11.82 5.52 12.99
CA GLY A 122 11.05 6.74 12.73
C GLY A 122 10.86 7.08 11.25
N VAL A 123 11.10 6.12 10.38
CA VAL A 123 10.87 6.28 8.94
C VAL A 123 9.94 5.16 8.44
N ALA A 124 8.98 5.50 7.60
CA ALA A 124 8.20 4.54 6.84
C ALA A 124 8.78 4.41 5.43
N ILE A 125 9.12 3.18 5.04
CA ILE A 125 9.45 2.80 3.67
C ILE A 125 8.19 2.19 3.08
N VAL A 126 7.56 2.91 2.16
CA VAL A 126 6.32 2.49 1.50
C VAL A 126 6.65 1.96 0.11
N GLY A 127 6.30 0.69 -0.14
CA GLY A 127 6.41 0.05 -1.45
C GLY A 127 5.04 -0.34 -1.97
N TRP A 128 4.76 -0.15 -3.28
CA TRP A 128 3.45 -0.52 -3.81
C TRP A 128 3.45 -0.95 -5.28
N VAL A 129 2.46 -1.77 -5.60
CA VAL A 129 2.07 -2.23 -6.93
C VAL A 129 0.55 -2.30 -6.98
N GLY A 130 -0.08 -1.68 -7.97
CA GLY A 130 -1.54 -1.64 -8.11
C GLY A 130 -2.15 -0.34 -7.64
N ASP A 131 -3.40 -0.39 -7.20
CA ASP A 131 -4.23 0.75 -6.82
C ASP A 131 -4.74 0.70 -5.37
N SER A 132 -4.35 -0.31 -4.58
CA SER A 132 -4.44 -0.23 -3.12
C SER A 132 -3.59 0.92 -2.61
N ARG A 133 -4.09 1.65 -1.61
CA ARG A 133 -3.49 2.93 -1.20
C ARG A 133 -2.90 2.91 0.19
N VAL A 134 -1.89 3.78 0.38
CA VAL A 134 -1.35 4.14 1.69
C VAL A 134 -1.55 5.63 1.91
N TYR A 135 -2.20 5.97 3.01
CA TYR A 135 -2.37 7.35 3.47
C TYR A 135 -1.55 7.60 4.73
N LEU A 136 -1.06 8.81 4.90
CA LEU A 136 -0.38 9.29 6.10
C LEU A 136 -1.15 10.47 6.69
N SER A 137 -1.43 10.42 7.99
CA SER A 137 -1.95 11.54 8.77
C SER A 137 -0.86 12.09 9.68
N CYS A 138 -0.47 13.34 9.43
CA CYS A 138 0.42 14.14 10.27
C CYS A 138 -0.42 15.26 10.91
N GLY A 139 -0.83 15.08 12.14
CA GLY A 139 -1.78 15.99 12.80
C GLY A 139 -3.11 16.10 12.01
N PRO A 140 -3.52 17.32 11.58
CA PRO A 140 -4.78 17.50 10.84
C PRO A 140 -4.67 17.16 9.34
N GLN A 141 -3.46 17.04 8.81
CA GLN A 141 -3.22 16.83 7.37
C GLN A 141 -3.18 15.34 7.04
N VAL A 142 -3.95 14.94 6.03
CA VAL A 142 -3.92 13.59 5.48
C VAL A 142 -3.42 13.66 4.03
N THR A 143 -2.44 12.82 3.71
CA THR A 143 -1.80 12.76 2.39
C THR A 143 -1.80 11.32 1.88
N GLN A 144 -2.17 11.10 0.63
CA GLN A 144 -1.95 9.83 -0.06
C GLN A 144 -0.47 9.70 -0.43
N LEU A 145 0.16 8.61 0.00
CA LEU A 145 1.58 8.34 -0.27
C LEU A 145 1.82 7.59 -1.57
N THR A 146 0.84 6.79 -2.00
CA THR A 146 0.91 5.96 -3.21
C THR A 146 0.29 6.67 -4.41
N ASP A 147 0.76 6.34 -5.59
CA ASP A 147 0.15 6.74 -6.87
C ASP A 147 -0.44 5.51 -7.53
N ASP A 148 -1.75 5.50 -7.80
CA ASP A 148 -2.44 4.34 -8.33
C ASP A 148 -1.87 3.90 -9.68
N HIS A 149 -1.53 2.64 -9.84
CA HIS A 149 -1.12 2.06 -11.11
C HIS A 149 -2.35 1.69 -11.95
N THR A 150 -3.14 2.69 -12.32
CA THR A 150 -4.31 2.53 -13.18
C THR A 150 -4.10 3.20 -14.54
N LEU A 151 -4.85 2.71 -15.55
CA LEU A 151 -4.83 3.29 -16.88
C LEU A 151 -5.21 4.77 -16.85
N VAL A 152 -6.25 5.12 -16.09
CA VAL A 152 -6.71 6.50 -16.01
C VAL A 152 -5.71 7.43 -15.33
N ASN A 153 -5.02 6.96 -14.28
CA ASN A 153 -3.98 7.75 -13.63
C ASN A 153 -2.77 7.98 -14.57
N TYR A 154 -2.39 6.95 -15.32
CA TYR A 154 -1.38 7.09 -16.37
C TYR A 154 -1.78 8.16 -17.39
N GLN A 155 -3.02 8.13 -17.88
CA GLN A 155 -3.54 9.12 -18.84
C GLN A 155 -3.59 10.55 -18.26
N VAL A 156 -3.90 10.70 -16.98
CA VAL A 156 -3.83 12.00 -16.28
C VAL A 156 -2.39 12.51 -16.23
N LYS A 157 -1.43 11.66 -15.88
CA LYS A 157 0.00 12.04 -15.85
C LYS A 157 0.55 12.44 -17.23
N GLN A 158 0.00 11.84 -18.30
CA GLN A 158 0.34 12.20 -19.69
C GLN A 158 -0.44 13.42 -20.22
N GLY A 159 -1.35 14.00 -19.43
CA GLY A 159 -2.19 15.12 -19.85
C GLY A 159 -3.29 14.75 -20.84
N VAL A 160 -3.56 13.44 -21.04
CA VAL A 160 -4.62 12.94 -21.94
C VAL A 160 -6.00 13.11 -21.30
N LEU A 161 -6.11 12.91 -19.98
CA LEU A 161 -7.33 13.13 -19.22
C LEU A 161 -7.12 14.15 -18.12
N THR A 162 -8.16 14.92 -17.80
CA THR A 162 -8.20 15.67 -16.55
C THR A 162 -8.52 14.74 -15.35
N PRO A 163 -8.18 15.09 -14.10
CA PRO A 163 -8.55 14.32 -12.93
C PRO A 163 -10.07 14.05 -12.85
N ASP A 164 -10.91 15.01 -13.21
CA ASP A 164 -12.37 14.85 -13.22
C ASP A 164 -12.86 13.88 -14.31
N GLN A 165 -12.22 13.86 -15.46
CA GLN A 165 -12.51 12.87 -16.52
C GLN A 165 -12.10 11.46 -16.08
N ALA A 166 -10.95 11.33 -15.44
CA ALA A 166 -10.46 10.05 -14.90
C ALA A 166 -11.45 9.44 -13.89
N LYS A 167 -11.94 10.23 -12.93
CA LYS A 167 -12.94 9.79 -11.93
C LYS A 167 -14.22 9.26 -12.55
N ARG A 168 -14.67 9.81 -13.68
CA ARG A 168 -15.89 9.42 -14.39
C ARG A 168 -15.67 8.32 -15.44
N SER A 169 -14.43 7.92 -15.67
CA SER A 169 -14.09 6.91 -16.67
C SER A 169 -14.58 5.53 -16.23
N LYS A 170 -15.12 4.77 -17.19
CA LYS A 170 -15.45 3.35 -16.99
C LYS A 170 -14.21 2.47 -16.84
N MET A 171 -13.02 3.01 -17.16
CA MET A 171 -11.74 2.31 -17.09
C MET A 171 -10.97 2.65 -15.81
N LYS A 172 -11.60 3.29 -14.82
CA LYS A 172 -10.92 3.75 -13.59
C LYS A 172 -10.33 2.61 -12.75
N HIS A 173 -10.91 1.39 -12.85
CA HIS A 173 -10.43 0.18 -12.15
C HIS A 173 -9.46 -0.68 -12.98
N VAL A 174 -9.06 -0.24 -14.19
CA VAL A 174 -8.10 -0.99 -15.00
C VAL A 174 -6.71 -0.73 -14.48
N ILE A 175 -6.18 -1.69 -13.72
CA ILE A 175 -4.81 -1.64 -13.21
C ILE A 175 -3.81 -1.93 -14.33
N THR A 176 -2.64 -1.32 -14.26
CA THR A 176 -1.55 -1.46 -15.24
C THR A 176 -0.37 -2.24 -14.70
N ARG A 177 -0.32 -2.45 -13.38
CA ARG A 177 0.69 -3.26 -12.70
C ARG A 177 0.00 -4.11 -11.62
N ALA A 178 0.33 -5.41 -11.59
CA ALA A 178 -0.12 -6.37 -10.57
C ALA A 178 0.98 -7.40 -10.29
N VAL A 179 1.05 -7.84 -9.05
CA VAL A 179 1.91 -8.94 -8.58
C VAL A 179 1.35 -10.25 -9.16
N GLY A 180 2.20 -11.10 -9.73
CA GLY A 180 1.81 -12.40 -10.30
C GLY A 180 1.29 -12.36 -11.74
N HIS A 181 0.92 -11.18 -12.28
CA HIS A 181 0.48 -11.06 -13.67
C HIS A 181 1.58 -11.41 -14.69
N ARG A 182 2.83 -11.12 -14.34
CA ARG A 182 4.06 -11.48 -15.04
C ARG A 182 5.08 -11.95 -14.03
N ASP A 183 6.19 -12.48 -14.50
CA ASP A 183 7.32 -12.93 -13.66
C ASP A 183 8.07 -11.77 -12.98
N PHE A 184 7.89 -10.55 -13.46
CA PHE A 184 8.50 -9.34 -12.92
C PHE A 184 7.50 -8.17 -12.88
N VAL A 185 7.62 -7.34 -11.84
CA VAL A 185 6.88 -6.09 -11.69
C VAL A 185 7.78 -4.96 -11.20
N GLU A 186 7.56 -3.76 -11.73
CA GLU A 186 8.18 -2.55 -11.22
C GLU A 186 7.46 -2.09 -9.96
N VAL A 187 8.20 -1.94 -8.87
CA VAL A 187 7.72 -1.54 -7.54
C VAL A 187 8.11 -0.10 -7.28
N ASP A 188 7.15 0.75 -7.02
CA ASP A 188 7.42 2.13 -6.59
C ASP A 188 7.74 2.14 -5.09
N ILE A 189 8.71 2.99 -4.70
CA ILE A 189 9.14 3.14 -3.31
C ILE A 189 9.08 4.62 -2.93
N ARG A 190 8.53 4.89 -1.74
CA ARG A 190 8.56 6.21 -1.10
C ARG A 190 9.02 6.10 0.33
N THR A 191 9.91 6.99 0.74
CA THR A 191 10.40 7.08 2.11
C THR A 191 9.81 8.32 2.76
N VAL A 192 9.26 8.17 3.98
CA VAL A 192 8.60 9.25 4.70
C VAL A 192 9.04 9.25 6.16
N PRO A 193 9.56 10.39 6.72
CA PRO A 193 9.83 10.51 8.13
C PRO A 193 8.52 10.52 8.93
N LEU A 194 8.53 9.89 10.09
CA LEU A 194 7.39 9.82 11.00
C LEU A 194 7.69 10.57 12.31
N GLN A 195 6.65 11.18 12.84
CA GLN A 195 6.64 11.76 14.18
C GLN A 195 5.78 10.89 15.12
N HIS A 196 6.02 11.02 16.42
CA HIS A 196 5.18 10.35 17.42
C HIS A 196 3.71 10.74 17.23
N GLY A 197 2.85 9.75 17.13
CA GLY A 197 1.41 9.93 16.89
C GLY A 197 0.99 10.02 15.43
N ASP A 198 1.94 10.03 14.47
CA ASP A 198 1.60 9.91 13.05
C ASP A 198 0.95 8.55 12.77
N ARG A 199 -0.03 8.56 11.87
CA ARG A 199 -0.83 7.38 11.54
C ARG A 199 -0.81 7.07 10.07
N LEU A 200 -0.68 5.80 9.74
CA LEU A 200 -0.85 5.28 8.39
C LEU A 200 -2.19 4.53 8.28
N LEU A 201 -2.79 4.57 7.10
CA LEU A 201 -3.87 3.69 6.68
C LEU A 201 -3.44 3.02 5.38
N LEU A 202 -3.34 1.69 5.39
CA LEU A 202 -3.23 0.88 4.19
C LEU A 202 -4.63 0.32 3.90
N CYS A 203 -5.09 0.39 2.65
CA CYS A 203 -6.43 -0.06 2.30
C CYS A 203 -6.55 -0.52 0.83
N SER A 204 -7.49 -1.43 0.57
CA SER A 204 -7.91 -1.82 -0.77
C SER A 204 -8.83 -0.78 -1.42
N ASP A 205 -9.11 -0.94 -2.71
CA ASP A 205 -9.96 -0.04 -3.49
C ASP A 205 -11.41 -0.03 -3.00
N GLY A 206 -11.92 -1.18 -2.53
CA GLY A 206 -13.25 -1.28 -1.93
C GLY A 206 -13.46 -0.43 -0.68
N LEU A 207 -12.38 0.09 -0.06
CA LEU A 207 -12.49 1.13 0.96
C LEU A 207 -12.30 2.52 0.37
N HIS A 208 -11.19 2.79 -0.31
CA HIS A 208 -10.83 4.17 -0.67
C HIS A 208 -11.80 4.80 -1.68
N GLU A 209 -12.54 4.01 -2.45
CA GLU A 209 -13.61 4.53 -3.32
C GLU A 209 -14.70 5.30 -2.56
N TYR A 210 -14.89 4.99 -1.28
CA TYR A 210 -15.86 5.67 -0.40
C TYR A 210 -15.24 6.75 0.48
N LEU A 211 -13.92 6.99 0.37
CA LEU A 211 -13.17 7.98 1.17
C LEU A 211 -12.79 9.25 0.40
N GLU A 212 -13.45 9.51 -0.73
CA GLU A 212 -13.14 10.69 -1.56
C GLU A 212 -13.33 12.04 -0.83
N GLN A 213 -14.20 12.09 0.18
CA GLN A 213 -14.38 13.26 1.01
C GLN A 213 -13.28 13.34 2.06
N GLN A 214 -12.47 14.37 1.99
CA GLN A 214 -11.31 14.59 2.88
C GLN A 214 -11.73 14.61 4.36
N ASP A 215 -12.92 15.12 4.68
CA ASP A 215 -13.43 15.15 6.04
C ASP A 215 -13.74 13.76 6.61
N THR A 216 -14.23 12.83 5.78
CA THR A 216 -14.49 11.45 6.17
C THR A 216 -13.19 10.75 6.54
N LEU A 217 -12.18 10.84 5.68
CA LEU A 217 -10.87 10.24 5.91
C LEU A 217 -10.18 10.85 7.14
N ALA A 218 -10.18 12.19 7.27
CA ALA A 218 -9.63 12.88 8.44
C ALA A 218 -10.37 12.52 9.73
N GLY A 219 -11.68 12.30 9.65
CA GLY A 219 -12.49 11.83 10.77
C GLY A 219 -12.05 10.47 11.30
N LEU A 220 -11.78 9.52 10.40
CA LEU A 220 -11.28 8.18 10.77
C LEU A 220 -9.94 8.25 11.50
N PHE A 221 -9.02 9.09 11.05
CA PHE A 221 -7.71 9.23 11.69
C PHE A 221 -7.75 9.83 13.10
N ARG A 222 -8.85 10.46 13.51
CA ARG A 222 -9.04 11.00 14.89
C ARG A 222 -9.59 9.96 15.87
N MET A 223 -10.09 8.81 15.37
CA MET A 223 -10.67 7.76 16.20
C MET A 223 -9.57 6.87 16.80
N GLU A 224 -9.94 6.07 17.80
CA GLU A 224 -9.13 4.95 18.24
C GLU A 224 -8.99 3.92 17.09
N LEU A 225 -7.83 3.24 16.96
CA LEU A 225 -7.50 2.43 15.78
C LEU A 225 -8.55 1.37 15.45
N GLN A 226 -9.03 0.64 16.48
CA GLN A 226 -10.06 -0.38 16.30
C GLN A 226 -11.39 0.23 15.84
N GLN A 227 -11.76 1.37 16.41
CA GLN A 227 -12.98 2.08 16.03
C GLN A 227 -12.86 2.63 14.61
N ALA A 228 -11.70 3.19 14.25
CA ALA A 228 -11.41 3.71 12.92
C ALA A 228 -11.57 2.61 11.84
N ALA A 229 -10.93 1.45 12.03
CA ALA A 229 -11.02 0.35 11.07
C ALA A 229 -12.45 -0.17 10.93
N LYS A 230 -13.16 -0.42 12.04
CA LYS A 230 -14.55 -0.87 12.00
C LYS A 230 -15.49 0.17 11.38
N GLN A 231 -15.28 1.46 11.67
CA GLN A 231 -16.09 2.54 11.11
C GLN A 231 -15.83 2.72 9.60
N ALA A 232 -14.57 2.57 9.15
CA ALA A 232 -14.20 2.61 7.74
C ALA A 232 -14.94 1.51 6.95
N ILE A 233 -14.88 0.27 7.42
CA ILE A 233 -15.60 -0.87 6.81
C ILE A 233 -17.11 -0.63 6.80
N ARG A 234 -17.68 -0.21 7.93
CA ARG A 234 -19.11 0.11 8.02
C ARG A 234 -19.51 1.19 7.01
N HIS A 235 -18.73 2.28 6.94
CA HIS A 235 -18.98 3.37 6.01
C HIS A 235 -19.00 2.88 4.55
N ALA A 236 -18.04 2.07 4.12
CA ALA A 236 -18.01 1.50 2.78
C ALA A 236 -19.21 0.58 2.52
N ASN A 237 -19.56 -0.30 3.48
CA ASN A 237 -20.70 -1.19 3.39
C ASN A 237 -22.04 -0.44 3.32
N ASP A 238 -22.21 0.62 4.10
CA ASP A 238 -23.45 1.44 4.13
C ASP A 238 -23.62 2.24 2.83
N ASN A 239 -22.52 2.52 2.10
CA ASN A 239 -22.50 3.19 0.81
C ASN A 239 -22.49 2.23 -0.40
N GLY A 240 -22.69 0.94 -0.16
CA GLY A 240 -22.90 -0.06 -1.21
C GLY A 240 -22.08 -1.32 -1.06
N GLY A 241 -20.87 -1.27 -0.48
CA GLY A 241 -20.03 -2.44 -0.22
C GLY A 241 -19.80 -3.30 -1.46
N ARG A 242 -19.44 -2.68 -2.58
CA ARG A 242 -19.42 -3.32 -3.91
C ARG A 242 -18.28 -4.31 -4.08
N ASP A 243 -17.22 -4.13 -3.29
CA ASP A 243 -16.03 -4.97 -3.31
C ASP A 243 -15.62 -5.45 -1.93
N ASN A 244 -14.56 -6.25 -1.86
CA ASN A 244 -13.87 -6.60 -0.63
C ASN A 244 -13.26 -5.32 -0.03
N ILE A 245 -13.31 -5.18 1.28
CA ILE A 245 -12.99 -3.93 1.96
C ILE A 245 -11.96 -4.22 3.05
N THR A 246 -10.76 -3.70 2.90
CA THR A 246 -9.68 -3.88 3.89
C THR A 246 -9.15 -2.53 4.37
N ALA A 247 -9.02 -2.40 5.70
CA ALA A 247 -8.45 -1.25 6.38
C ALA A 247 -7.42 -1.70 7.43
N LEU A 248 -6.19 -1.28 7.30
CA LEU A 248 -5.12 -1.50 8.27
C LEU A 248 -4.58 -0.15 8.75
N PHE A 249 -4.98 0.24 9.96
CA PHE A 249 -4.48 1.43 10.63
C PHE A 249 -3.23 1.11 11.44
N VAL A 250 -2.21 1.96 11.33
CA VAL A 250 -0.96 1.86 12.06
C VAL A 250 -0.65 3.21 12.68
N GLU A 251 -0.30 3.26 13.96
CA GLU A 251 0.15 4.46 14.67
C GLU A 251 1.59 4.31 15.10
N TYR A 252 2.41 5.29 14.76
CA TYR A 252 3.80 5.34 15.18
C TYR A 252 3.94 5.91 16.60
N MET A 253 4.56 5.15 17.49
CA MET A 253 4.72 5.46 18.92
C MET A 253 6.17 5.75 19.31
N GLY A 254 7.10 5.64 18.36
CA GLY A 254 8.53 5.89 18.61
C GLY A 254 8.89 7.38 18.62
N PRO A 255 10.15 7.72 18.88
CA PRO A 255 10.63 9.10 18.78
C PRO A 255 10.59 9.57 17.33
N GLY A 256 10.16 10.83 17.12
CA GLY A 256 10.15 11.45 15.80
C GLY A 256 11.57 11.67 15.26
N VAL A 257 11.70 11.61 13.94
CA VAL A 257 12.95 11.97 13.24
C VAL A 257 12.81 13.40 12.72
N ALA A 258 13.87 14.19 12.84
CA ALA A 258 13.90 15.52 12.24
C ALA A 258 13.66 15.40 10.73
N ALA A 259 12.67 16.14 10.22
CA ALA A 259 12.39 16.14 8.79
C ALA A 259 13.64 16.61 8.03
N THR A 260 14.25 15.71 7.28
CA THR A 260 15.21 16.12 6.25
C THR A 260 14.40 16.89 5.21
N PRO A 261 14.77 18.14 4.83
CA PRO A 261 14.03 18.86 3.83
C PRO A 261 13.94 18.01 2.57
N ALA A 262 12.71 17.76 2.11
CA ALA A 262 12.47 17.04 0.86
C ALA A 262 13.26 17.71 -0.24
N ALA A 263 14.06 16.93 -0.98
CA ALA A 263 14.73 17.41 -2.17
C ALA A 263 13.65 18.02 -3.08
N ALA A 264 13.84 19.28 -3.47
CA ALA A 264 12.96 19.97 -4.40
C ALA A 264 12.81 19.11 -5.66
N PRO A 265 11.61 19.01 -6.25
CA PRO A 265 11.44 18.32 -7.51
C PRO A 265 12.41 18.94 -8.55
N PRO A 266 13.02 18.12 -9.43
CA PRO A 266 13.92 18.65 -10.46
C PRO A 266 13.20 19.75 -11.25
N ALA A 267 13.87 20.88 -11.40
CA ALA A 267 13.38 22.00 -12.21
C ALA A 267 13.05 21.47 -13.62
N ARG A 268 11.85 21.76 -14.10
CA ARG A 268 11.49 21.50 -15.50
C ARG A 268 12.44 22.31 -16.37
N ASP A 269 13.25 21.66 -17.18
CA ASP A 269 14.02 22.31 -18.23
C ASP A 269 13.05 22.96 -19.22
N GLU A 270 12.88 24.26 -19.09
CA GLU A 270 12.23 25.12 -20.08
C GLU A 270 13.23 25.46 -21.19
N THR A 271 13.87 24.49 -21.83
CA THR A 271 14.68 24.73 -23.02
C THR A 271 14.16 23.89 -24.18
N GLY A 272 13.25 24.45 -24.96
CA GLY A 272 12.75 23.79 -26.17
C GLY A 272 11.71 24.59 -26.92
N ALA A 273 11.99 25.90 -27.16
CA ALA A 273 11.28 26.64 -28.19
C ALA A 273 12.31 27.44 -28.99
N ALA A 274 12.70 26.94 -30.17
CA ALA A 274 13.16 27.71 -31.33
C ALA A 274 12.86 26.87 -32.56
#